data_a084a6e558012f9cd44c94962d9dcddb
#
_entry.id   a084a6e558012f9cd44c94962d9dcddb
#
_cell.length_a   1.000
_cell.length_b   1.000
_cell.length_c   1.000
_cell.angle_alpha   90.00
_cell.angle_beta   90.00
_cell.angle_gamma   90.00
#
_symmetry.space_group_name_H-M   'P 1'
#
loop_
_entity.id
_entity.type
_entity.pdbx_description
1 polymer ?
#
loop_
_entity_poly.entity_id
_entity_poly.type
_entity_poly.pdbx_seq_one_letter_code
_entity_poly.pdbx_strand_id
1 'polypeptide(L)'
;MGDAGYTRGREDDDADRERLVRVAWYYYRDEMTQAEIAERLHVSRPTVARLLERARQTGIVTIDINTSGVGGLELSKGLREKYKLQDVVVVPQLGRQVSGEQTNSRIAQEATQYIRRFLRPGAVVSVGWGDTVLRTLLALRRPSLTGVTFPTLTGGIDSYTARVSGAANNGISDFIKFIPAPLLASNPTIAAALRQEKAVTNVLDLAKAADVTLIGIGGAVTSATALQSGIITEEQIYEYQMKGAVGDILGEWYDEHGRVLAIDMQKVRIGIAIRELRSMRNVVAVAGGIDKVAAIRGALAGGYIDILITTEDVARELADS
;
A
#
# COMPACT_ATOMS: atom_id res chain seq x y z
N MET A 1 -7.99 -42.63 20.91
CA MET A 1 -8.49 -41.62 21.83
C MET A 1 -7.70 -40.33 21.57
N GLY A 2 -8.24 -39.36 20.89
CA GLY A 2 -7.53 -38.09 20.57
C GLY A 2 -8.16 -37.33 19.45
N ASP A 3 -9.46 -36.95 19.54
CA ASP A 3 -10.04 -36.02 18.53
C ASP A 3 -11.13 -35.08 19.09
N ALA A 4 -11.16 -34.87 20.38
CA ALA A 4 -12.20 -34.05 21.03
C ALA A 4 -11.73 -32.64 21.41
N GLY A 5 -10.45 -32.30 21.24
CA GLY A 5 -9.88 -30.99 21.63
C GLY A 5 -9.86 -29.93 20.53
N TYR A 6 -9.87 -30.32 19.26
CA TYR A 6 -9.71 -29.38 18.12
C TYR A 6 -11.04 -28.77 17.64
N THR A 7 -12.16 -29.38 17.93
CA THR A 7 -13.50 -28.88 17.54
C THR A 7 -14.04 -27.82 18.50
N ARG A 8 -13.78 -27.92 19.79
CA ARG A 8 -14.27 -26.97 20.80
C ARG A 8 -13.71 -25.55 20.65
N GLY A 9 -12.44 -25.40 20.29
CA GLY A 9 -11.83 -24.07 20.09
C GLY A 9 -12.36 -23.30 18.87
N ARG A 10 -12.80 -24.02 17.84
CA ARG A 10 -13.38 -23.40 16.63
C ARG A 10 -14.84 -22.96 16.85
N GLU A 11 -15.60 -23.74 17.57
CA GLU A 11 -17.00 -23.41 17.90
C GLU A 11 -17.08 -22.21 18.86
N ASP A 12 -16.17 -22.08 19.81
CA ASP A 12 -16.08 -20.93 20.71
C ASP A 12 -15.65 -19.64 19.96
N ASP A 13 -14.75 -19.74 18.98
CA ASP A 13 -14.27 -18.61 18.17
C ASP A 13 -15.36 -18.11 17.20
N ASP A 14 -16.11 -19.05 16.61
CA ASP A 14 -17.25 -18.72 15.73
C ASP A 14 -18.42 -18.08 16.51
N ALA A 15 -18.73 -18.58 17.71
CA ALA A 15 -19.75 -18.01 18.58
C ALA A 15 -19.38 -16.61 19.09
N ASP A 16 -18.11 -16.38 19.43
CA ASP A 16 -17.62 -15.07 19.84
C ASP A 16 -17.66 -14.06 18.67
N ARG A 17 -17.27 -14.50 17.47
CA ARG A 17 -17.35 -13.71 16.25
C ARG A 17 -18.80 -13.34 15.88
N GLU A 18 -19.73 -14.30 15.97
CA GLU A 18 -21.16 -14.03 15.72
C GLU A 18 -21.71 -12.98 16.70
N ARG A 19 -21.29 -13.07 17.96
CA ARG A 19 -21.68 -12.09 19.00
C ARG A 19 -21.15 -10.68 18.67
N LEU A 20 -19.92 -10.55 18.22
CA LEU A 20 -19.34 -9.28 17.77
C LEU A 20 -20.08 -8.70 16.56
N VAL A 21 -20.40 -9.53 15.57
CA VAL A 21 -21.18 -9.12 14.39
C VAL A 21 -22.57 -8.63 14.80
N ARG A 22 -23.26 -9.34 15.68
CA ARG A 22 -24.61 -9.00 16.14
C ARG A 22 -24.66 -7.67 16.89
N VAL A 23 -23.71 -7.44 17.80
CA VAL A 23 -23.60 -6.17 18.53
C VAL A 23 -23.27 -5.02 17.60
N ALA A 24 -22.34 -5.24 16.66
CA ALA A 24 -21.99 -4.24 15.66
C ALA A 24 -23.19 -3.90 14.75
N TRP A 25 -23.95 -4.90 14.33
CA TRP A 25 -25.14 -4.70 13.50
C TRP A 25 -26.19 -3.83 14.23
N TYR A 26 -26.53 -4.16 15.46
CA TYR A 26 -27.50 -3.37 16.23
C TYR A 26 -27.05 -1.91 16.42
N TYR A 27 -25.76 -1.68 16.65
CA TYR A 27 -25.24 -0.33 16.88
C TYR A 27 -25.12 0.50 15.59
N TYR A 28 -24.50 -0.07 14.53
CA TYR A 28 -24.17 0.69 13.33
C TYR A 28 -25.22 0.61 12.21
N ARG A 29 -26.07 -0.42 12.21
CA ARG A 29 -27.08 -0.61 11.16
C ARG A 29 -28.48 -0.31 11.65
N ASP A 30 -28.82 -0.77 12.85
CA ASP A 30 -30.14 -0.59 13.45
C ASP A 30 -30.18 0.67 14.34
N GLU A 31 -29.06 1.43 14.44
CA GLU A 31 -28.90 2.69 15.17
C GLU A 31 -29.29 2.61 16.66
N MET A 32 -29.26 1.42 17.26
CA MET A 32 -29.56 1.21 18.66
C MET A 32 -28.48 1.81 19.57
N THR A 33 -28.89 2.39 20.69
CA THR A 33 -27.95 2.83 21.72
C THR A 33 -27.31 1.64 22.45
N GLN A 34 -26.12 1.86 23.05
CA GLN A 34 -25.48 0.82 23.86
C GLN A 34 -26.35 0.32 25.03
N ALA A 35 -27.24 1.13 25.54
CA ALA A 35 -28.18 0.75 26.61
C ALA A 35 -29.26 -0.20 26.09
N GLU A 36 -29.88 0.10 24.96
CA GLU A 36 -30.88 -0.77 24.32
C GLU A 36 -30.29 -2.12 23.89
N ILE A 37 -29.03 -2.10 23.37
CA ILE A 37 -28.32 -3.33 23.03
C ILE A 37 -28.04 -4.17 24.29
N ALA A 38 -27.62 -3.51 25.37
CA ALA A 38 -27.34 -4.17 26.64
C ALA A 38 -28.61 -4.86 27.20
N GLU A 39 -29.74 -4.19 27.16
CA GLU A 39 -31.06 -4.74 27.57
C GLU A 39 -31.46 -5.93 26.67
N ARG A 40 -31.37 -5.75 25.34
CA ARG A 40 -31.76 -6.77 24.36
C ARG A 40 -30.91 -8.05 24.42
N LEU A 41 -29.62 -7.91 24.76
CA LEU A 41 -28.69 -9.04 24.87
C LEU A 41 -28.50 -9.54 26.31
N HIS A 42 -29.21 -8.98 27.30
CA HIS A 42 -29.09 -9.29 28.71
C HIS A 42 -27.67 -9.20 29.26
N VAL A 43 -26.92 -8.15 28.85
CA VAL A 43 -25.55 -7.86 29.28
C VAL A 43 -25.43 -6.45 29.85
N SER A 44 -24.30 -6.11 30.47
CA SER A 44 -24.08 -4.75 30.95
C SER A 44 -23.67 -3.80 29.79
N ARG A 45 -23.98 -2.51 29.90
CA ARG A 45 -23.56 -1.47 28.95
C ARG A 45 -22.04 -1.44 28.74
N PRO A 46 -21.17 -1.56 29.80
CA PRO A 46 -19.71 -1.70 29.58
C PRO A 46 -19.33 -2.93 28.76
N THR A 47 -20.07 -4.04 28.86
CA THR A 47 -19.86 -5.23 28.04
C THR A 47 -20.12 -4.93 26.56
N VAL A 48 -21.21 -4.20 26.24
CA VAL A 48 -21.49 -3.76 24.86
C VAL A 48 -20.38 -2.87 24.31
N ALA A 49 -19.92 -1.89 25.11
CA ALA A 49 -18.81 -1.01 24.71
C ALA A 49 -17.53 -1.80 24.37
N ARG A 50 -17.19 -2.79 25.19
CA ARG A 50 -16.02 -3.67 24.96
C ARG A 50 -16.18 -4.55 23.71
N LEU A 51 -17.39 -5.06 23.45
CA LEU A 51 -17.67 -5.85 22.25
C LEU A 51 -17.58 -5.00 20.98
N LEU A 52 -18.08 -3.77 21.00
CA LEU A 52 -17.94 -2.83 19.88
C LEU A 52 -16.48 -2.48 19.61
N GLU A 53 -15.69 -2.28 20.66
CA GLU A 53 -14.26 -2.03 20.53
C GLU A 53 -13.53 -3.23 19.90
N ARG A 54 -13.82 -4.47 20.37
CA ARG A 54 -13.26 -5.68 19.75
C ARG A 54 -13.72 -5.84 18.30
N ALA A 55 -14.98 -5.53 17.96
CA ALA A 55 -15.47 -5.59 16.58
C ALA A 55 -14.69 -4.65 15.65
N ARG A 56 -14.25 -3.48 16.15
CA ARG A 56 -13.34 -2.58 15.42
C ARG A 56 -11.94 -3.15 15.31
N GLN A 57 -11.36 -3.62 16.40
CA GLN A 57 -10.00 -4.18 16.44
C GLN A 57 -9.86 -5.43 15.55
N THR A 58 -10.89 -6.26 15.47
CA THR A 58 -10.93 -7.48 14.64
C THR A 58 -11.36 -7.22 13.19
N GLY A 59 -11.63 -5.95 12.81
CA GLY A 59 -12.03 -5.58 11.47
C GLY A 59 -13.43 -6.02 11.04
N ILE A 60 -14.28 -6.48 11.99
CA ILE A 60 -15.70 -6.73 11.75
C ILE A 60 -16.43 -5.42 11.43
N VAL A 61 -16.00 -4.33 12.09
CA VAL A 61 -16.47 -2.97 11.81
C VAL A 61 -15.32 -2.16 11.27
N THR A 62 -15.51 -1.62 10.08
CA THR A 62 -14.65 -0.58 9.49
C THR A 62 -15.46 0.70 9.42
N ILE A 63 -15.02 1.74 10.11
CA ILE A 63 -15.65 3.07 10.05
C ILE A 63 -14.87 3.88 9.02
N ASP A 64 -15.53 4.20 7.91
CA ASP A 64 -15.03 5.10 6.89
C ASP A 64 -15.66 6.48 7.12
N ILE A 65 -14.86 7.43 7.59
CA ILE A 65 -15.31 8.81 7.75
C ILE A 65 -14.86 9.56 6.51
N ASN A 66 -15.81 9.91 5.65
CA ASN A 66 -15.53 10.78 4.51
C ASN A 66 -15.13 12.17 5.01
N THR A 67 -13.82 12.37 5.18
CA THR A 67 -13.21 13.62 5.64
C THR A 67 -12.78 14.52 4.48
N SER A 68 -13.39 14.39 3.29
CA SER A 68 -13.13 15.30 2.18
C SER A 68 -13.58 16.73 2.56
N GLY A 69 -12.81 17.32 3.50
CA GLY A 69 -12.95 18.71 3.91
C GLY A 69 -12.60 19.64 2.75
N VAL A 70 -13.25 20.79 2.69
CA VAL A 70 -13.14 21.79 1.61
C VAL A 70 -11.68 22.14 1.26
N GLY A 71 -10.77 22.22 2.25
CA GLY A 71 -9.35 22.52 2.02
C GLY A 71 -8.57 21.42 1.26
N GLY A 72 -8.92 20.15 1.45
CA GLY A 72 -8.29 19.06 0.71
C GLY A 72 -8.65 19.07 -0.78
N LEU A 73 -9.86 19.48 -1.13
CA LEU A 73 -10.31 19.56 -2.52
C LEU A 73 -9.60 20.67 -3.31
N GLU A 74 -9.35 21.83 -2.69
CA GLU A 74 -8.61 22.92 -3.34
C GLU A 74 -7.16 22.53 -3.58
N LEU A 75 -6.50 21.90 -2.60
CA LEU A 75 -5.14 21.35 -2.75
C LEU A 75 -5.08 20.30 -3.86
N SER A 76 -6.04 19.37 -3.88
CA SER A 76 -6.13 18.33 -4.93
C SER A 76 -6.23 18.97 -6.31
N LYS A 77 -7.11 19.95 -6.48
CA LYS A 77 -7.28 20.67 -7.76
C LYS A 77 -6.01 21.40 -8.17
N GLY A 78 -5.41 22.19 -7.26
CA GLY A 78 -4.18 22.93 -7.52
C GLY A 78 -3.02 22.03 -7.94
N LEU A 79 -2.81 20.89 -7.23
CA LEU A 79 -1.76 19.93 -7.55
C LEU A 79 -2.01 19.21 -8.89
N ARG A 80 -3.27 18.85 -9.20
CA ARG A 80 -3.62 18.28 -10.51
C ARG A 80 -3.24 19.20 -11.66
N GLU A 81 -3.58 20.47 -11.55
CA GLU A 81 -3.29 21.49 -12.57
C GLU A 81 -1.78 21.74 -12.68
N LYS A 82 -1.09 21.93 -11.53
CA LYS A 82 0.34 22.21 -11.47
C LYS A 82 1.20 21.10 -12.07
N TYR A 83 0.91 19.83 -11.72
CA TYR A 83 1.71 18.68 -12.12
C TYR A 83 1.09 17.84 -13.25
N LYS A 84 -0.05 18.30 -13.81
CA LYS A 84 -0.79 17.63 -14.90
C LYS A 84 -1.17 16.18 -14.56
N LEU A 85 -1.56 15.94 -13.31
CA LEU A 85 -2.00 14.65 -12.84
C LEU A 85 -3.45 14.36 -13.25
N GLN A 86 -3.78 13.09 -13.44
CA GLN A 86 -5.15 12.64 -13.66
C GLN A 86 -6.02 12.85 -12.42
N ASP A 87 -5.45 12.54 -11.23
CA ASP A 87 -6.15 12.72 -9.95
C ASP A 87 -5.15 12.93 -8.79
N VAL A 88 -5.62 13.59 -7.73
CA VAL A 88 -4.89 13.74 -6.47
C VAL A 88 -5.85 13.52 -5.33
N VAL A 89 -5.51 12.61 -4.40
CA VAL A 89 -6.24 12.39 -3.16
C VAL A 89 -5.42 12.91 -2.00
N VAL A 90 -5.93 13.95 -1.35
CA VAL A 90 -5.29 14.54 -0.17
C VAL A 90 -5.92 13.96 1.09
N VAL A 91 -5.12 13.20 1.83
CA VAL A 91 -5.53 12.60 3.12
C VAL A 91 -5.40 13.65 4.21
N PRO A 92 -6.49 14.04 4.88
CA PRO A 92 -6.46 15.08 5.91
C PRO A 92 -5.53 14.71 7.06
N GLN A 93 -4.81 15.70 7.60
CA GLN A 93 -3.96 15.51 8.77
C GLN A 93 -4.79 15.66 10.05
N LEU A 94 -4.86 14.63 10.88
CA LEU A 94 -5.51 14.67 12.18
C LEU A 94 -4.46 14.80 13.30
N GLY A 95 -4.29 16.02 13.83
CA GLY A 95 -3.40 16.30 14.95
C GLY A 95 -1.97 16.72 14.54
N ARG A 96 -1.20 17.21 15.53
CA ARG A 96 0.12 17.83 15.31
C ARG A 96 1.29 16.85 15.22
N GLN A 97 1.13 15.62 15.70
CA GLN A 97 2.17 14.56 15.64
C GLN A 97 1.51 13.23 15.29
N VAL A 98 1.74 12.78 14.06
CA VAL A 98 1.29 11.48 13.55
C VAL A 98 2.53 10.65 13.26
N SER A 99 2.61 9.42 13.75
CA SER A 99 3.73 8.54 13.43
C SER A 99 3.71 8.14 11.94
N GLY A 100 4.87 7.79 11.39
CA GLY A 100 4.98 7.31 10.00
C GLY A 100 4.07 6.09 9.76
N GLU A 101 3.91 5.22 10.74
CA GLU A 101 3.01 4.06 10.65
C GLU A 101 1.54 4.46 10.55
N GLN A 102 1.09 5.42 11.34
CA GLN A 102 -0.26 5.96 11.28
C GLN A 102 -0.52 6.68 9.95
N THR A 103 0.47 7.45 9.47
CA THR A 103 0.45 8.10 8.15
C THR A 103 0.26 7.05 7.04
N ASN A 104 1.09 6.01 7.02
CA ASN A 104 1.01 4.95 6.02
C ASN A 104 -0.33 4.20 6.07
N SER A 105 -0.87 3.95 7.28
CA SER A 105 -2.16 3.28 7.45
C SER A 105 -3.31 4.10 6.87
N ARG A 106 -3.31 5.41 7.07
CA ARG A 106 -4.35 6.31 6.55
C ARG A 106 -4.30 6.45 5.04
N ILE A 107 -3.10 6.64 4.48
CA ILE A 107 -2.91 6.66 3.04
C ILE A 107 -3.36 5.33 2.42
N ALA A 108 -3.05 4.20 3.08
CA ALA A 108 -3.45 2.87 2.61
C ALA A 108 -4.99 2.68 2.62
N GLN A 109 -5.71 3.27 3.56
CA GLN A 109 -7.17 3.25 3.58
C GLN A 109 -7.76 3.97 2.35
N GLU A 110 -7.31 5.20 2.07
CA GLU A 110 -7.74 5.96 0.90
C GLU A 110 -7.33 5.26 -0.40
N ALA A 111 -6.10 4.76 -0.46
CA ALA A 111 -5.61 3.99 -1.60
C ALA A 111 -6.45 2.72 -1.85
N THR A 112 -6.88 2.03 -0.79
CA THR A 112 -7.77 0.88 -0.88
C THR A 112 -9.10 1.25 -1.51
N GLN A 113 -9.73 2.36 -1.08
CA GLN A 113 -10.96 2.86 -1.68
C GLN A 113 -10.77 3.27 -3.13
N TYR A 114 -9.63 3.92 -3.42
CA TYR A 114 -9.29 4.32 -4.78
C TYR A 114 -9.13 3.13 -5.72
N ILE A 115 -8.32 2.13 -5.33
CA ILE A 115 -8.05 0.92 -6.13
C ILE A 115 -9.31 0.09 -6.34
N ARG A 116 -10.26 0.06 -5.39
CA ARG A 116 -11.54 -0.65 -5.56
C ARG A 116 -12.32 -0.24 -6.81
N ARG A 117 -12.14 0.96 -7.31
CA ARG A 117 -12.78 1.44 -8.56
C ARG A 117 -12.36 0.64 -9.78
N PHE A 118 -11.21 -0.01 -9.72
CA PHE A 118 -10.64 -0.81 -10.81
C PHE A 118 -10.89 -2.32 -10.64
N LEU A 119 -11.39 -2.75 -9.47
CA LEU A 119 -11.60 -4.17 -9.17
C LEU A 119 -12.87 -4.68 -9.86
N ARG A 120 -12.67 -5.38 -10.96
CA ARG A 120 -13.71 -6.09 -11.73
C ARG A 120 -13.18 -7.47 -12.11
N PRO A 121 -14.02 -8.47 -12.40
CA PRO A 121 -13.55 -9.75 -12.91
C PRO A 121 -12.61 -9.59 -14.12
N GLY A 122 -11.44 -10.20 -14.06
CA GLY A 122 -10.40 -10.10 -15.08
C GLY A 122 -9.50 -8.88 -14.99
N ALA A 123 -9.70 -7.96 -14.03
CA ALA A 123 -8.82 -6.81 -13.84
C ALA A 123 -7.40 -7.24 -13.43
N VAL A 124 -6.42 -6.51 -13.95
CA VAL A 124 -5.02 -6.65 -13.58
C VAL A 124 -4.57 -5.39 -12.85
N VAL A 125 -4.10 -5.56 -11.61
CA VAL A 125 -3.60 -4.47 -10.75
C VAL A 125 -2.12 -4.74 -10.47
N SER A 126 -1.22 -4.08 -11.16
CA SER A 126 0.21 -4.29 -10.90
C SER A 126 0.66 -3.56 -9.63
N VAL A 127 1.58 -4.19 -8.89
CA VAL A 127 1.94 -3.73 -7.56
C VAL A 127 3.45 -3.65 -7.36
N GLY A 128 3.89 -2.52 -6.84
CA GLY A 128 5.23 -2.35 -6.31
C GLY A 128 5.36 -2.93 -4.90
N TRP A 129 6.40 -2.52 -4.21
CA TRP A 129 6.66 -2.86 -2.83
C TRP A 129 6.66 -1.61 -1.94
N GLY A 130 6.64 -1.80 -0.63
CA GLY A 130 6.64 -0.75 0.37
C GLY A 130 5.53 -0.92 1.41
N ASP A 131 5.69 -0.31 2.58
CA ASP A 131 4.77 -0.50 3.71
C ASP A 131 3.35 -0.03 3.38
N THR A 132 3.19 1.14 2.75
CA THR A 132 1.87 1.66 2.37
C THR A 132 1.20 0.79 1.30
N VAL A 133 1.95 0.31 0.31
CA VAL A 133 1.46 -0.61 -0.72
C VAL A 133 0.98 -1.92 -0.08
N LEU A 134 1.77 -2.50 0.81
CA LEU A 134 1.40 -3.72 1.52
C LEU A 134 0.12 -3.52 2.34
N ARG A 135 0.02 -2.43 3.11
CA ARG A 135 -1.19 -2.12 3.89
C ARG A 135 -2.41 -1.98 2.99
N THR A 136 -2.26 -1.34 1.82
CA THR A 136 -3.33 -1.22 0.82
C THR A 136 -3.79 -2.59 0.35
N LEU A 137 -2.86 -3.48 -0.02
CA LEU A 137 -3.18 -4.85 -0.44
C LEU A 137 -3.89 -5.65 0.65
N LEU A 138 -3.38 -5.60 1.89
CA LEU A 138 -3.96 -6.32 3.02
C LEU A 138 -5.35 -5.81 3.42
N ALA A 139 -5.69 -4.57 3.09
CA ALA A 139 -7.02 -4.00 3.33
C ALA A 139 -8.05 -4.38 2.26
N LEU A 140 -7.62 -4.93 1.11
CA LEU A 140 -8.51 -5.48 0.10
C LEU A 140 -9.07 -6.83 0.59
N ARG A 141 -10.39 -7.04 0.43
CA ARG A 141 -11.06 -8.26 0.91
C ARG A 141 -11.27 -9.24 -0.22
N ARG A 142 -11.10 -10.53 0.04
CA ARG A 142 -11.24 -11.63 -0.90
C ARG A 142 -12.50 -11.58 -1.80
N PRO A 143 -13.71 -11.28 -1.31
CA PRO A 143 -14.88 -11.23 -2.18
C PRO A 143 -14.80 -10.20 -3.32
N SER A 144 -14.10 -9.09 -3.10
CA SER A 144 -13.90 -8.07 -4.14
C SER A 144 -12.77 -8.39 -5.11
N LEU A 145 -12.03 -9.50 -4.88
CA LEU A 145 -10.86 -9.88 -5.68
C LEU A 145 -11.15 -11.00 -6.68
N THR A 146 -12.38 -11.52 -6.75
CA THR A 146 -12.73 -12.62 -7.65
C THR A 146 -12.37 -12.29 -9.10
N GLY A 147 -11.47 -13.08 -9.69
CA GLY A 147 -10.98 -12.89 -11.05
C GLY A 147 -9.97 -11.74 -11.23
N VAL A 148 -9.54 -11.07 -10.16
CA VAL A 148 -8.48 -10.04 -10.19
C VAL A 148 -7.11 -10.71 -10.08
N THR A 149 -6.08 -10.13 -10.70
CA THR A 149 -4.70 -10.60 -10.62
C THR A 149 -3.77 -9.45 -10.24
N PHE A 150 -2.82 -9.70 -9.33
CA PHE A 150 -1.84 -8.72 -8.85
C PHE A 150 -0.42 -9.14 -9.26
N PRO A 151 0.06 -8.84 -10.49
CA PRO A 151 1.46 -9.07 -10.84
C PRO A 151 2.36 -8.08 -10.11
N THR A 152 3.51 -8.56 -9.58
CA THR A 152 4.52 -7.70 -8.97
C THR A 152 5.35 -7.00 -10.04
N LEU A 153 5.78 -5.75 -9.75
CA LEU A 153 6.60 -4.92 -10.64
C LEU A 153 8.09 -5.21 -10.49
N THR A 154 8.48 -5.88 -9.41
CA THR A 154 9.88 -6.23 -9.11
C THR A 154 9.98 -7.66 -8.65
N GLY A 155 11.18 -8.20 -8.69
CA GLY A 155 11.54 -9.44 -8.02
C GLY A 155 11.29 -9.38 -6.50
N GLY A 156 11.30 -10.52 -5.85
CA GLY A 156 10.96 -10.68 -4.44
C GLY A 156 11.94 -10.00 -3.50
N ILE A 157 11.39 -9.54 -2.38
CA ILE A 157 12.11 -9.07 -1.20
C ILE A 157 11.63 -9.97 -0.06
N ASP A 158 12.52 -10.72 0.57
CA ASP A 158 12.16 -11.77 1.52
C ASP A 158 11.26 -11.27 2.65
N SER A 159 11.61 -10.15 3.26
CA SER A 159 10.82 -9.54 4.35
C SER A 159 9.41 -9.11 3.91
N TYR A 160 9.26 -8.65 2.69
CA TYR A 160 7.97 -8.25 2.12
C TYR A 160 7.14 -9.46 1.70
N THR A 161 7.76 -10.41 1.01
CA THR A 161 7.12 -11.65 0.56
C THR A 161 6.62 -12.46 1.75
N ALA A 162 7.41 -12.56 2.83
CA ALA A 162 7.00 -13.23 4.06
C ALA A 162 5.77 -12.58 4.72
N ARG A 163 5.70 -11.23 4.74
CA ARG A 163 4.53 -10.50 5.28
C ARG A 163 3.27 -10.71 4.45
N VAL A 164 3.39 -10.74 3.12
CA VAL A 164 2.27 -11.02 2.22
C VAL A 164 1.78 -12.46 2.40
N SER A 165 2.70 -13.43 2.44
CA SER A 165 2.38 -14.85 2.61
C SER A 165 1.88 -15.15 4.02
N GLY A 166 2.42 -14.50 5.06
CA GLY A 166 2.00 -14.65 6.45
C GLY A 166 0.61 -14.08 6.75
N ALA A 167 0.12 -13.18 5.89
CA ALA A 167 -1.26 -12.69 5.94
C ALA A 167 -2.28 -13.67 5.34
N ALA A 168 -2.00 -14.98 5.44
CA ALA A 168 -2.80 -16.07 4.86
C ALA A 168 -4.29 -16.00 5.21
N ASN A 169 -4.66 -15.42 6.35
CA ASN A 169 -6.06 -15.23 6.76
C ASN A 169 -6.85 -14.30 5.82
N ASN A 170 -6.19 -13.44 5.03
CA ASN A 170 -6.85 -12.55 4.08
C ASN A 170 -6.96 -13.15 2.66
N GLY A 171 -6.25 -14.25 2.37
CA GLY A 171 -6.26 -14.93 1.08
C GLY A 171 -5.77 -14.07 -0.10
N ILE A 172 -5.13 -12.92 0.16
CA ILE A 172 -4.63 -12.02 -0.91
C ILE A 172 -3.50 -12.68 -1.71
N SER A 173 -2.68 -13.51 -1.07
CA SER A 173 -1.56 -14.23 -1.70
C SER A 173 -1.98 -15.06 -2.91
N ASP A 174 -3.21 -15.60 -2.90
CA ASP A 174 -3.74 -16.44 -3.98
C ASP A 174 -3.91 -15.68 -5.30
N PHE A 175 -4.00 -14.34 -5.22
CA PHE A 175 -4.22 -13.45 -6.35
C PHE A 175 -2.93 -12.78 -6.85
N ILE A 176 -1.81 -12.92 -6.11
CA ILE A 176 -0.54 -12.29 -6.45
C ILE A 176 0.27 -13.18 -7.39
N LYS A 177 0.75 -12.60 -8.46
CA LYS A 177 1.71 -13.19 -9.40
C LYS A 177 3.10 -12.61 -9.12
N PHE A 178 3.88 -13.32 -8.32
CA PHE A 178 5.25 -12.92 -8.03
C PHE A 178 6.17 -13.16 -9.25
N ILE A 179 7.08 -12.23 -9.51
CA ILE A 179 8.21 -12.46 -10.39
C ILE A 179 9.10 -13.53 -9.73
N PRO A 180 9.36 -14.67 -10.38
CA PRO A 180 10.14 -15.77 -9.78
C PRO A 180 11.67 -15.48 -9.84
N ALA A 181 12.08 -14.36 -9.27
CA ALA A 181 13.45 -13.90 -9.16
C ALA A 181 13.57 -12.97 -7.92
N PRO A 182 14.77 -12.84 -7.32
CA PRO A 182 15.00 -11.84 -6.28
C PRO A 182 14.94 -10.42 -6.87
N LEU A 183 14.75 -9.40 -6.02
CA LEU A 183 14.88 -7.99 -6.43
C LEU A 183 16.28 -7.69 -6.95
N LEU A 184 17.31 -8.19 -6.27
CA LEU A 184 18.71 -8.00 -6.61
C LEU A 184 19.36 -9.35 -6.86
N ALA A 185 19.88 -9.53 -8.07
CA ALA A 185 20.72 -10.68 -8.41
C ALA A 185 22.14 -10.47 -7.86
N SER A 186 22.89 -11.54 -7.70
CA SER A 186 24.24 -11.50 -7.14
C SER A 186 25.29 -10.79 -8.05
N ASN A 187 25.02 -10.71 -9.34
CA ASN A 187 25.88 -9.98 -10.29
C ASN A 187 25.10 -9.61 -11.58
N PRO A 188 25.63 -8.71 -12.42
CA PRO A 188 24.97 -8.26 -13.64
C PRO A 188 24.70 -9.35 -14.68
N THR A 189 25.55 -10.37 -14.78
CA THR A 189 25.37 -11.49 -15.72
C THR A 189 24.15 -12.33 -15.36
N ILE A 190 24.02 -12.67 -14.07
CA ILE A 190 22.82 -13.39 -13.55
C ILE A 190 21.59 -12.53 -13.72
N ALA A 191 21.66 -11.22 -13.41
CA ALA A 191 20.53 -10.32 -13.60
C ALA A 191 20.06 -10.29 -15.07
N ALA A 192 21.00 -10.24 -16.02
CA ALA A 192 20.68 -10.25 -17.45
C ALA A 192 20.01 -11.57 -17.87
N ALA A 193 20.49 -12.70 -17.39
CA ALA A 193 19.90 -14.01 -17.66
C ALA A 193 18.49 -14.11 -17.08
N LEU A 194 18.30 -13.75 -15.80
CA LEU A 194 16.98 -13.80 -15.13
C LEU A 194 15.96 -12.91 -15.84
N ARG A 195 16.34 -11.72 -16.31
CA ARG A 195 15.42 -10.83 -17.05
C ARG A 195 14.94 -11.42 -18.38
N GLN A 196 15.65 -12.40 -18.94
CA GLN A 196 15.29 -13.09 -20.18
C GLN A 196 14.49 -14.36 -19.95
N GLU A 197 14.44 -14.87 -18.71
CA GLU A 197 13.67 -16.05 -18.36
C GLU A 197 12.18 -15.85 -18.66
N LYS A 198 11.58 -16.81 -19.37
CA LYS A 198 10.16 -16.73 -19.77
C LYS A 198 9.23 -16.59 -18.59
N ALA A 199 9.53 -17.22 -17.45
CA ALA A 199 8.75 -17.12 -16.24
C ALA A 199 8.78 -15.68 -15.66
N VAL A 200 9.88 -14.96 -15.81
CA VAL A 200 10.05 -13.57 -15.37
C VAL A 200 9.35 -12.63 -16.35
N THR A 201 9.63 -12.76 -17.66
CA THR A 201 9.04 -11.87 -18.67
C THR A 201 7.54 -11.98 -18.74
N ASN A 202 6.94 -13.16 -18.58
CA ASN A 202 5.49 -13.34 -18.54
C ASN A 202 4.81 -12.50 -17.43
N VAL A 203 5.42 -12.42 -16.24
CA VAL A 203 4.87 -11.61 -15.14
C VAL A 203 5.08 -10.11 -15.40
N LEU A 204 6.26 -9.74 -15.93
CA LEU A 204 6.55 -8.36 -16.29
C LEU A 204 5.61 -7.84 -17.39
N ASP A 205 5.35 -8.65 -18.41
CA ASP A 205 4.43 -8.27 -19.52
C ASP A 205 3.00 -8.15 -19.01
N LEU A 206 2.56 -9.07 -18.13
CA LEU A 206 1.26 -8.95 -17.48
C LEU A 206 1.18 -7.67 -16.64
N ALA A 207 2.24 -7.34 -15.89
CA ALA A 207 2.28 -6.14 -15.09
C ALA A 207 2.24 -4.85 -15.93
N LYS A 208 2.91 -4.82 -17.08
CA LYS A 208 2.88 -3.69 -18.02
C LYS A 208 1.50 -3.48 -18.65
N ALA A 209 0.74 -4.55 -18.83
CA ALA A 209 -0.61 -4.51 -19.39
C ALA A 209 -1.70 -4.21 -18.35
N ALA A 210 -1.35 -3.89 -17.11
CA ALA A 210 -2.30 -3.69 -16.02
C ALA A 210 -3.29 -2.54 -16.29
N ASP A 211 -4.50 -2.68 -15.73
CA ASP A 211 -5.54 -1.63 -15.75
C ASP A 211 -5.17 -0.47 -14.81
N VAL A 212 -4.46 -0.77 -13.73
CA VAL A 212 -3.95 0.19 -12.74
C VAL A 212 -2.66 -0.33 -12.12
N THR A 213 -1.78 0.58 -11.77
CA THR A 213 -0.46 0.31 -11.19
C THR A 213 -0.35 0.99 -9.85
N LEU A 214 -0.10 0.24 -8.77
CA LEU A 214 0.06 0.76 -7.41
C LEU A 214 1.53 0.73 -7.00
N ILE A 215 2.11 1.89 -6.72
CA ILE A 215 3.51 2.04 -6.31
C ILE A 215 3.65 2.88 -5.04
N GLY A 216 4.73 2.62 -4.29
CA GLY A 216 5.22 3.50 -3.24
C GLY A 216 6.33 4.41 -3.76
N ILE A 217 6.55 5.53 -3.07
CA ILE A 217 7.72 6.39 -3.24
C ILE A 217 8.54 6.31 -1.96
N GLY A 218 9.79 5.90 -2.06
CA GLY A 218 10.79 5.93 -1.00
C GLY A 218 11.54 7.26 -0.99
N GLY A 219 11.85 7.80 0.20
CA GLY A 219 12.75 8.92 0.35
C GLY A 219 14.20 8.45 0.46
N ALA A 220 15.16 9.28 0.09
CA ALA A 220 16.58 9.05 0.35
C ALA A 220 16.92 9.45 1.81
N VAL A 221 16.32 8.74 2.77
CA VAL A 221 16.42 9.03 4.21
C VAL A 221 16.64 7.75 5.01
N THR A 222 17.15 7.86 6.24
CA THR A 222 17.43 6.69 7.10
C THR A 222 16.18 5.94 7.55
N SER A 223 14.99 6.55 7.46
CA SER A 223 13.70 5.90 7.68
C SER A 223 13.18 5.10 6.47
N ALA A 224 13.94 5.06 5.37
CA ALA A 224 13.52 4.41 4.13
C ALA A 224 13.25 2.90 4.32
N THR A 225 12.15 2.43 3.73
CA THR A 225 11.78 1.00 3.74
C THR A 225 12.88 0.13 3.11
N ALA A 226 13.62 0.65 2.14
CA ALA A 226 14.75 -0.04 1.50
C ALA A 226 15.87 -0.38 2.51
N LEU A 227 16.18 0.55 3.44
CA LEU A 227 17.13 0.30 4.53
C LEU A 227 16.57 -0.71 5.54
N GLN A 228 15.33 -0.49 6.00
CA GLN A 228 14.69 -1.37 6.99
C GLN A 228 14.52 -2.80 6.48
N SER A 229 14.41 -2.98 5.17
CA SER A 229 14.32 -4.29 4.52
C SER A 229 15.67 -4.91 4.19
N GLY A 230 16.78 -4.25 4.51
CA GLY A 230 18.13 -4.74 4.24
C GLY A 230 18.53 -4.74 2.75
N ILE A 231 17.78 -4.02 1.91
CA ILE A 231 18.08 -3.92 0.46
C ILE A 231 19.31 -3.05 0.22
N ILE A 232 19.47 -2.01 1.04
CA ILE A 232 20.61 -1.09 1.02
C ILE A 232 21.12 -0.86 2.45
N THR A 233 22.35 -0.38 2.57
CA THR A 233 22.98 0.04 3.83
C THR A 233 22.89 1.55 4.03
N GLU A 234 23.20 2.04 5.24
CA GLU A 234 23.27 3.47 5.51
C GLU A 234 24.35 4.16 4.68
N GLU A 235 25.51 3.50 4.48
CA GLU A 235 26.60 4.00 3.63
C GLU A 235 26.13 4.17 2.18
N GLN A 236 25.35 3.22 1.67
CA GLN A 236 24.78 3.31 0.33
C GLN A 236 23.76 4.45 0.20
N ILE A 237 22.90 4.68 1.21
CA ILE A 237 22.00 5.84 1.21
C ILE A 237 22.82 7.13 1.13
N TYR A 238 23.86 7.27 1.96
CA TYR A 238 24.71 8.45 1.94
C TYR A 238 25.42 8.62 0.59
N GLU A 239 25.96 7.54 0.02
CA GLU A 239 26.56 7.57 -1.31
C GLU A 239 25.57 8.04 -2.38
N TYR A 240 24.32 7.57 -2.34
CA TYR A 240 23.29 7.94 -3.30
C TYR A 240 22.85 9.40 -3.12
N GLN A 241 22.74 9.87 -1.90
CA GLN A 241 22.50 11.30 -1.60
C GLN A 241 23.61 12.19 -2.18
N MET A 242 24.88 11.81 -2.02
CA MET A 242 26.02 12.54 -2.60
C MET A 242 25.98 12.54 -4.13
N LYS A 243 25.34 11.59 -4.76
CA LYS A 243 25.06 11.54 -6.20
C LYS A 243 23.78 12.27 -6.60
N GLY A 244 23.10 12.91 -5.65
CA GLY A 244 21.90 13.70 -5.88
C GLY A 244 20.59 12.92 -5.74
N ALA A 245 20.58 11.71 -5.14
CA ALA A 245 19.36 10.97 -4.90
C ALA A 245 18.43 11.73 -3.96
N VAL A 246 17.17 11.88 -4.36
CA VAL A 246 16.10 12.39 -3.49
C VAL A 246 15.12 11.28 -3.08
N GLY A 247 15.04 10.20 -3.87
CA GLY A 247 14.16 9.08 -3.58
C GLY A 247 14.30 7.93 -4.55
N ASP A 248 13.49 6.90 -4.32
CA ASP A 248 13.39 5.73 -5.18
C ASP A 248 11.94 5.35 -5.50
N ILE A 249 11.76 4.73 -6.64
CA ILE A 249 10.57 3.97 -7.02
C ILE A 249 11.03 2.61 -7.52
N LEU A 250 10.45 1.54 -6.98
CA LEU A 250 10.77 0.16 -7.36
C LEU A 250 12.26 -0.21 -7.20
N GLY A 251 13.01 0.49 -6.34
CA GLY A 251 14.45 0.32 -6.16
C GLY A 251 15.30 1.02 -7.23
N GLU A 252 14.74 1.86 -8.09
CA GLU A 252 15.48 2.78 -8.95
C GLU A 252 15.53 4.16 -8.32
N TRP A 253 16.74 4.64 -8.05
CA TRP A 253 17.01 5.92 -7.42
C TRP A 253 17.08 7.04 -8.43
N TYR A 254 16.53 8.20 -8.09
CA TYR A 254 16.45 9.36 -8.98
C TYR A 254 16.74 10.67 -8.26
N ASP A 255 17.13 11.69 -9.06
CA ASP A 255 17.39 13.05 -8.59
C ASP A 255 16.11 13.92 -8.54
N GLU A 256 16.24 15.17 -8.10
CA GLU A 256 15.14 16.14 -8.00
C GLU A 256 14.41 16.42 -9.32
N HIS A 257 15.05 16.16 -10.45
CA HIS A 257 14.47 16.28 -11.79
C HIS A 257 13.87 14.97 -12.30
N GLY A 258 13.86 13.93 -11.47
CA GLY A 258 13.40 12.59 -11.84
C GLY A 258 14.33 11.83 -12.77
N ARG A 259 15.61 12.25 -12.91
CA ARG A 259 16.60 11.51 -13.71
C ARG A 259 17.15 10.36 -12.89
N VAL A 260 17.10 9.18 -13.49
CA VAL A 260 17.60 7.96 -12.83
C VAL A 260 19.11 8.03 -12.67
N LEU A 261 19.59 7.73 -11.48
CA LEU A 261 21.02 7.76 -11.16
C LEU A 261 21.75 6.53 -11.72
N ALA A 262 22.96 6.73 -12.20
CA ALA A 262 23.84 5.65 -12.64
C ALA A 262 24.56 5.03 -11.42
N ILE A 263 23.91 4.05 -10.77
CA ILE A 263 24.45 3.32 -9.62
C ILE A 263 24.52 1.80 -9.90
N ASP A 264 25.42 1.10 -9.22
CA ASP A 264 25.66 -0.33 -9.50
C ASP A 264 24.48 -1.22 -9.16
N MET A 265 23.69 -0.87 -8.16
CA MET A 265 22.47 -1.59 -7.79
C MET A 265 21.53 -1.80 -8.98
N GLN A 266 21.44 -0.83 -9.89
CA GLN A 266 20.53 -0.92 -11.04
C GLN A 266 20.97 -1.97 -12.07
N LYS A 267 22.26 -2.30 -12.11
CA LYS A 267 22.77 -3.35 -13.01
C LYS A 267 22.29 -4.75 -12.60
N VAL A 268 22.03 -4.94 -11.31
CA VAL A 268 21.64 -6.23 -10.71
C VAL A 268 20.15 -6.32 -10.34
N ARG A 269 19.38 -5.24 -10.46
CA ARG A 269 17.97 -5.18 -10.10
C ARG A 269 17.08 -5.92 -11.12
N ILE A 270 16.12 -6.71 -10.64
CA ILE A 270 15.10 -7.39 -11.46
C ILE A 270 13.76 -6.67 -11.26
N GLY A 271 13.15 -6.24 -12.35
CA GLY A 271 11.85 -5.57 -12.33
C GLY A 271 11.67 -4.60 -13.49
N ILE A 272 10.53 -3.97 -13.56
CA ILE A 272 10.19 -2.91 -14.53
C ILE A 272 11.08 -1.70 -14.26
N ALA A 273 11.65 -1.12 -15.32
CA ALA A 273 12.37 0.13 -15.18
C ALA A 273 11.40 1.29 -14.89
N ILE A 274 11.79 2.21 -14.01
CA ILE A 274 10.94 3.35 -13.61
C ILE A 274 10.41 4.15 -14.83
N ARG A 275 11.24 4.28 -15.87
CA ARG A 275 10.85 4.97 -17.13
C ARG A 275 9.67 4.30 -17.83
N GLU A 276 9.44 2.99 -17.65
CA GLU A 276 8.37 2.24 -18.27
C GLU A 276 7.02 2.62 -17.64
N LEU A 277 7.00 3.14 -16.40
CA LEU A 277 5.79 3.64 -15.75
C LEU A 277 5.10 4.72 -16.58
N ARG A 278 5.86 5.52 -17.35
CA ARG A 278 5.31 6.57 -18.23
C ARG A 278 4.35 6.05 -19.32
N SER A 279 4.48 4.78 -19.65
CA SER A 279 3.63 4.11 -20.66
C SER A 279 2.57 3.19 -20.04
N MET A 280 2.59 3.02 -18.73
CA MET A 280 1.61 2.22 -18.00
C MET A 280 0.37 3.04 -17.69
N ARG A 281 -0.73 2.35 -17.39
CA ARG A 281 -2.01 3.02 -17.15
C ARG A 281 -2.23 3.28 -15.66
N ASN A 282 -2.81 4.45 -15.37
CA ASN A 282 -3.29 4.77 -14.04
C ASN A 282 -2.26 4.47 -12.94
N VAL A 283 -1.06 5.04 -13.07
CA VAL A 283 0.01 4.84 -12.08
C VAL A 283 -0.32 5.62 -10.82
N VAL A 284 -0.78 4.90 -9.81
CA VAL A 284 -1.17 5.41 -8.50
C VAL A 284 0.02 5.34 -7.56
N ALA A 285 0.57 6.48 -7.19
CA ALA A 285 1.61 6.58 -6.18
C ALA A 285 1.01 6.87 -4.81
N VAL A 286 1.45 6.10 -3.81
CA VAL A 286 1.06 6.25 -2.41
C VAL A 286 2.28 6.65 -1.58
N ALA A 287 2.32 7.89 -1.10
CA ALA A 287 3.42 8.41 -0.30
C ALA A 287 2.98 9.57 0.58
N GLY A 288 3.47 9.64 1.79
CA GLY A 288 3.24 10.74 2.73
C GLY A 288 4.37 10.83 3.74
N GLY A 289 4.37 11.93 4.47
CA GLY A 289 5.46 12.33 5.36
C GLY A 289 6.32 13.41 4.73
N ILE A 290 6.60 14.45 5.53
CA ILE A 290 7.29 15.65 5.05
C ILE A 290 8.72 15.34 4.56
N ASP A 291 9.32 14.29 5.08
CA ASP A 291 10.63 13.77 4.69
C ASP A 291 10.67 13.20 3.26
N LYS A 292 9.50 12.98 2.65
CA LYS A 292 9.37 12.45 1.27
C LYS A 292 9.01 13.52 0.22
N VAL A 293 8.83 14.78 0.61
CA VAL A 293 8.46 15.86 -0.33
C VAL A 293 9.41 15.94 -1.51
N ALA A 294 10.73 15.94 -1.27
CA ALA A 294 11.73 15.98 -2.33
C ALA A 294 11.62 14.75 -3.28
N ALA A 295 11.42 13.57 -2.72
CA ALA A 295 11.23 12.35 -3.50
C ALA A 295 9.96 12.40 -4.36
N ILE A 296 8.83 12.84 -3.78
CA ILE A 296 7.57 12.97 -4.51
C ILE A 296 7.72 14.01 -5.64
N ARG A 297 8.37 15.14 -5.37
CA ARG A 297 8.65 16.18 -6.38
C ARG A 297 9.49 15.64 -7.53
N GLY A 298 10.56 14.90 -7.25
CA GLY A 298 11.38 14.25 -8.26
C GLY A 298 10.57 13.23 -9.10
N ALA A 299 9.70 12.44 -8.46
CA ALA A 299 8.82 11.51 -9.16
C ALA A 299 7.83 12.21 -10.10
N LEU A 300 7.28 13.34 -9.67
CA LEU A 300 6.40 14.21 -10.47
C LEU A 300 7.16 14.83 -11.65
N ALA A 301 8.34 15.38 -11.41
CA ALA A 301 9.22 15.94 -12.45
C ALA A 301 9.62 14.88 -13.49
N GLY A 302 9.83 13.64 -13.04
CA GLY A 302 10.11 12.49 -13.91
C GLY A 302 8.92 12.01 -14.73
N GLY A 303 7.70 12.44 -14.42
CA GLY A 303 6.47 12.00 -15.11
C GLY A 303 6.20 10.51 -14.90
N TYR A 304 6.47 9.98 -13.71
CA TYR A 304 6.35 8.57 -13.40
C TYR A 304 5.00 8.17 -12.81
N ILE A 305 4.16 9.15 -12.47
CA ILE A 305 2.89 8.93 -11.78
C ILE A 305 1.77 9.71 -12.45
N ASP A 306 0.59 9.13 -12.48
CA ASP A 306 -0.65 9.74 -13.00
C ASP A 306 -1.55 10.22 -11.86
N ILE A 307 -1.53 9.51 -10.75
CA ILE A 307 -2.40 9.72 -9.59
C ILE A 307 -1.53 9.74 -8.34
N LEU A 308 -1.72 10.76 -7.49
CA LEU A 308 -1.02 10.88 -6.22
C LEU A 308 -2.00 10.76 -5.05
N ILE A 309 -1.74 9.85 -4.13
CA ILE A 309 -2.43 9.77 -2.84
C ILE A 309 -1.41 10.14 -1.76
N THR A 310 -1.61 11.29 -1.13
CA THR A 310 -0.64 11.86 -0.19
C THR A 310 -1.31 12.56 0.99
N THR A 311 -0.54 12.97 1.99
CA THR A 311 -1.03 13.68 3.15
C THR A 311 -1.15 15.20 2.89
N GLU A 312 -1.98 15.87 3.68
CA GLU A 312 -2.28 17.30 3.53
C GLU A 312 -1.03 18.18 3.72
N ASP A 313 -0.14 17.84 4.66
CA ASP A 313 1.13 18.52 4.87
C ASP A 313 2.05 18.45 3.65
N VAL A 314 2.20 17.26 3.07
CA VAL A 314 2.94 17.07 1.81
C VAL A 314 2.28 17.84 0.66
N ALA A 315 0.94 17.79 0.57
CA ALA A 315 0.21 18.48 -0.48
C ALA A 315 0.42 20.00 -0.43
N ARG A 316 0.46 20.60 0.76
CA ARG A 316 0.78 22.04 0.96
C ARG A 316 2.18 22.37 0.48
N GLU A 317 3.19 21.63 0.92
CA GLU A 317 4.59 21.82 0.52
C GLU A 317 4.81 21.66 -1.01
N LEU A 318 4.06 20.77 -1.65
CA LEU A 318 4.07 20.61 -3.10
C LEU A 318 3.36 21.77 -3.82
N ALA A 319 2.36 22.39 -3.19
CA ALA A 319 1.63 23.53 -3.75
C ALA A 319 2.47 24.82 -3.69
N ASP A 320 3.19 25.04 -2.57
CA ASP A 320 3.97 26.25 -2.27
C ASP A 320 5.32 26.30 -3.02
N SER A 321 5.77 25.23 -3.62
CA SER A 321 7.03 25.10 -4.37
C SER A 321 6.83 25.29 -5.89
#